data_83875ef430fb6e1177d1a139cbba52ba
#
_entry.id   83875ef430fb6e1177d1a139cbba52ba
#
_cell.length_a   1.000
_cell.length_b   1.000
_cell.length_c   1.000
_cell.angle_alpha   90.00
_cell.angle_beta   90.00
_cell.angle_gamma   90.00
#
_symmetry.space_group_name_H-M   'P 1'
#
loop_
_entity.id
_entity.type
_entity.pdbx_description
1 polymer ?
#
loop_
_entity_poly.entity_id
_entity_poly.type
_entity_poly.pdbx_seq_one_letter_code
_entity_poly.pdbx_strand_id
1 'polypeptide(L)'
;VSVPVRIGNCSGFYGDRIAAAREMVEGGPIDVLCGDYLAELTMLILAKAQAKDPSGGYARTFLTQMEQVLGTCLDRGIKVVANAGGLNPAGLAAALRELSARLGLTARVAHVEGDDLRGGLHAITPPVGDIKPVSANAYLGAWGITEALRSGADVVVTGRVTDASLVVGPAAWWHSWAPEDWDRLAGAGVGGDVIECGPQATGGNYAFLDEITDRRYPGFPIAEVAEDGSSVITKHPGTGGLVSVGTVTAQLLYEIAEPAYLGPDVVAHFDTIRLAQQDEHRVAISGTKGSPPPDTLKVALNEVGGFRNTMTMVLTGLDIEAKAAFAEQQLFDVLGGRDAFDEVDVRLLRFDVSDAPTNEQACAHLRVTVKDADPRKVGRAFSGGVMEIALAGFAGFHTTTPPSSETAFGIYRPAYVARSALTHVLVDADGTRHEIPDPPTGAVPPAGIAPPAKLPVPSGPTRRAPLGSVLGARSGDKGGNANLGLWARDDPGYAWARDYFSVERLRTLLGPETAHLPIERFELPNLRALNVVVHGLLGDGVASSTRPDAQAKGLGEYVRSRMVDIPQSLLVTH
;
A
#
# COMPACT_ATOMS: atom_id res chain seq x y z
N VAL A 1 30.73 17.43 -7.62
CA VAL A 1 29.37 17.04 -7.22
C VAL A 1 28.98 15.87 -8.11
N SER A 2 28.79 14.69 -7.52
CA SER A 2 28.32 13.53 -8.29
C SER A 2 26.91 13.80 -8.86
N VAL A 3 26.64 13.26 -10.05
CA VAL A 3 25.33 13.43 -10.68
C VAL A 3 24.30 12.57 -9.93
N PRO A 4 23.15 13.11 -9.52
CA PRO A 4 22.08 12.31 -8.93
C PRO A 4 21.63 11.19 -9.87
N VAL A 5 21.35 10.00 -9.33
CA VAL A 5 20.72 8.93 -10.10
C VAL A 5 19.23 9.21 -10.26
N ARG A 6 18.71 9.10 -11.48
CA ARG A 6 17.29 9.30 -11.82
C ARG A 6 16.57 7.94 -11.92
N ILE A 7 15.76 7.64 -10.92
CA ILE A 7 15.03 6.39 -10.79
C ILE A 7 13.56 6.65 -11.07
N GLY A 8 13.07 6.18 -12.22
CA GLY A 8 11.68 6.32 -12.63
C GLY A 8 10.85 5.08 -12.29
N ASN A 9 9.70 5.27 -11.63
CA ASN A 9 8.78 4.17 -11.34
C ASN A 9 7.86 3.89 -12.53
N CYS A 10 7.52 2.63 -12.78
CA CYS A 10 6.60 2.22 -13.84
C CYS A 10 5.45 1.31 -13.38
N SER A 11 5.38 1.03 -12.09
CA SER A 11 4.31 0.23 -11.49
C SER A 11 4.27 0.45 -9.99
N GLY A 12 3.10 0.62 -9.39
CA GLY A 12 2.86 0.66 -7.96
C GLY A 12 2.10 -0.56 -7.44
N PHE A 13 1.61 -1.44 -8.33
CA PHE A 13 0.97 -2.70 -7.95
C PHE A 13 0.80 -3.62 -9.19
N TYR A 14 0.47 -4.90 -8.95
CA TYR A 14 0.34 -5.95 -9.97
C TYR A 14 -0.59 -5.60 -11.15
N GLY A 15 -1.66 -4.84 -10.92
CA GLY A 15 -2.66 -4.46 -11.91
C GLY A 15 -2.51 -3.05 -12.49
N ASP A 16 -1.34 -2.44 -12.35
CA ASP A 16 -1.11 -1.06 -12.76
C ASP A 16 -1.01 -0.91 -14.29
N ARG A 17 -0.90 0.34 -14.73
CA ARG A 17 -0.93 0.75 -16.13
C ARG A 17 0.21 0.12 -16.95
N ILE A 18 -0.12 -0.72 -17.91
CA ILE A 18 0.88 -1.40 -18.77
C ILE A 18 1.74 -0.40 -19.56
N ALA A 19 1.15 0.70 -20.05
CA ALA A 19 1.87 1.72 -20.81
C ALA A 19 2.88 2.53 -19.96
N ALA A 20 2.83 2.45 -18.64
CA ALA A 20 3.66 3.26 -17.74
C ALA A 20 5.16 3.07 -17.97
N ALA A 21 5.62 1.85 -18.23
CA ALA A 21 7.02 1.58 -18.53
C ALA A 21 7.49 2.32 -19.78
N ARG A 22 6.70 2.29 -20.87
CA ARG A 22 7.01 2.99 -22.10
C ARG A 22 6.93 4.51 -21.91
N GLU A 23 5.90 5.00 -21.24
CA GLU A 23 5.75 6.42 -20.92
C GLU A 23 6.94 6.95 -20.10
N MET A 24 7.44 6.15 -19.15
CA MET A 24 8.61 6.52 -18.34
C MET A 24 9.91 6.51 -19.16
N VAL A 25 10.15 5.46 -19.94
CA VAL A 25 11.39 5.31 -20.72
C VAL A 25 11.46 6.32 -21.86
N GLU A 26 10.34 6.61 -22.54
CA GLU A 26 10.28 7.52 -23.67
C GLU A 26 10.08 8.99 -23.28
N GLY A 27 9.50 9.26 -22.12
CA GLY A 27 9.09 10.61 -21.67
C GLY A 27 10.25 11.55 -21.32
N GLY A 28 11.43 11.02 -21.09
CA GLY A 28 12.62 11.81 -20.76
C GLY A 28 13.78 10.97 -20.23
N PRO A 29 14.88 11.60 -19.78
CA PRO A 29 16.03 10.87 -19.27
C PRO A 29 15.75 10.25 -17.90
N ILE A 30 16.09 8.97 -17.76
CA ILE A 30 16.19 8.23 -16.51
C ILE A 30 17.42 7.31 -16.58
N ASP A 31 17.98 6.93 -15.44
CA ASP A 31 19.10 6.00 -15.35
C ASP A 31 18.62 4.60 -14.97
N VAL A 32 17.55 4.52 -14.20
CA VAL A 32 16.96 3.26 -13.73
C VAL A 32 15.44 3.32 -13.87
N LEU A 33 14.87 2.25 -14.43
CA LEU A 33 13.44 1.98 -14.43
C LEU A 33 13.15 1.00 -13.27
N CYS A 34 12.37 1.41 -12.29
CA CYS A 34 11.92 0.52 -11.22
C CYS A 34 10.43 0.23 -11.33
N GLY A 35 10.01 -0.91 -10.78
CA GLY A 35 8.59 -1.28 -10.72
C GLY A 35 8.29 -2.13 -9.51
N ASP A 36 7.29 -1.71 -8.74
CA ASP A 36 6.72 -2.46 -7.64
C ASP A 36 5.45 -3.19 -8.09
N TYR A 37 5.42 -4.50 -7.86
CA TYR A 37 4.33 -5.40 -8.27
C TYR A 37 3.72 -6.15 -7.10
N LEU A 38 4.33 -6.06 -5.90
CA LEU A 38 4.02 -6.94 -4.80
C LEU A 38 3.37 -6.21 -3.62
N ALA A 39 2.26 -6.77 -3.19
CA ALA A 39 1.61 -6.50 -1.91
C ALA A 39 1.19 -7.84 -1.29
N GLU A 40 0.70 -7.82 -0.07
CA GLU A 40 0.22 -9.04 0.60
C GLU A 40 -0.82 -9.79 -0.25
N LEU A 41 -1.77 -9.08 -0.83
CA LEU A 41 -2.79 -9.66 -1.72
C LEU A 41 -2.19 -10.23 -3.00
N THR A 42 -1.18 -9.57 -3.56
CA THR A 42 -0.52 -10.04 -4.80
C THR A 42 0.17 -11.37 -4.57
N MET A 43 0.84 -11.57 -3.44
CA MET A 43 1.50 -12.84 -3.10
C MET A 43 0.48 -14.00 -3.06
N LEU A 44 -0.73 -13.77 -2.55
CA LEU A 44 -1.82 -14.75 -2.59
C LEU A 44 -2.27 -15.05 -4.02
N ILE A 45 -2.38 -14.04 -4.88
CA ILE A 45 -2.74 -14.21 -6.30
C ILE A 45 -1.67 -15.05 -7.02
N LEU A 46 -0.40 -14.72 -6.81
CA LEU A 46 0.72 -15.44 -7.41
C LEU A 46 0.82 -16.89 -6.91
N ALA A 47 0.53 -17.14 -5.63
CA ALA A 47 0.46 -18.49 -5.08
C ALA A 47 -0.63 -19.33 -5.75
N LYS A 48 -1.82 -18.76 -5.95
CA LYS A 48 -2.93 -19.41 -6.69
C LYS A 48 -2.55 -19.69 -8.16
N ALA A 49 -1.83 -18.77 -8.79
CA ALA A 49 -1.35 -18.95 -10.15
C ALA A 49 -0.29 -20.06 -10.22
N GLN A 50 0.67 -20.07 -9.29
CA GLN A 50 1.72 -21.09 -9.20
C GLN A 50 1.17 -22.51 -8.92
N ALA A 51 0.09 -22.61 -8.11
CA ALA A 51 -0.58 -23.88 -7.86
C ALA A 51 -1.21 -24.49 -9.12
N LYS A 52 -1.61 -23.66 -10.10
CA LYS A 52 -2.16 -24.10 -11.39
C LYS A 52 -1.07 -24.37 -12.44
N ASP A 53 -0.03 -23.57 -12.40
CA ASP A 53 1.13 -23.64 -13.30
C ASP A 53 2.40 -23.46 -12.48
N PRO A 54 3.11 -24.55 -12.14
CA PRO A 54 4.34 -24.49 -11.32
C PRO A 54 5.45 -23.62 -11.91
N SER A 55 5.45 -23.36 -13.22
CA SER A 55 6.40 -22.46 -13.86
C SER A 55 6.05 -20.98 -13.66
N GLY A 56 4.82 -20.68 -13.20
CA GLY A 56 4.34 -19.35 -12.88
C GLY A 56 4.79 -18.86 -11.50
N GLY A 57 3.99 -17.99 -10.88
CA GLY A 57 4.25 -17.42 -9.54
C GLY A 57 4.97 -16.07 -9.58
N TYR A 58 5.09 -15.45 -10.73
CA TYR A 58 5.63 -14.11 -10.95
C TYR A 58 4.65 -13.20 -11.68
N ALA A 59 4.88 -11.88 -11.67
CA ALA A 59 4.02 -10.89 -12.30
C ALA A 59 4.20 -10.88 -13.84
N ARG A 60 3.26 -11.48 -14.57
CA ARG A 60 3.29 -11.55 -16.03
C ARG A 60 3.13 -10.18 -16.70
N THR A 61 2.50 -9.22 -16.04
CA THR A 61 2.36 -7.85 -16.52
C THR A 61 3.73 -7.19 -16.75
N PHE A 62 4.72 -7.52 -15.93
CA PHE A 62 6.08 -7.06 -16.11
C PHE A 62 6.70 -7.53 -17.43
N LEU A 63 6.49 -8.80 -17.83
CA LEU A 63 6.95 -9.29 -19.14
C LEU A 63 6.32 -8.50 -20.30
N THR A 64 5.03 -8.19 -20.20
CA THR A 64 4.32 -7.37 -21.19
C THR A 64 4.91 -5.96 -21.30
N GLN A 65 5.30 -5.36 -20.17
CA GLN A 65 5.98 -4.06 -20.16
C GLN A 65 7.38 -4.16 -20.76
N MET A 66 8.15 -5.18 -20.39
CA MET A 66 9.51 -5.37 -20.91
C MET A 66 9.54 -5.65 -22.43
N GLU A 67 8.54 -6.33 -22.96
CA GLU A 67 8.41 -6.50 -24.41
C GLU A 67 8.36 -5.17 -25.16
N GLN A 68 7.82 -4.11 -24.52
CA GLN A 68 7.70 -2.78 -25.11
C GLN A 68 8.98 -1.93 -24.97
N VAL A 69 9.77 -2.12 -23.92
CA VAL A 69 10.82 -1.15 -23.54
C VAL A 69 12.21 -1.73 -23.42
N LEU A 70 12.39 -3.06 -23.37
CA LEU A 70 13.69 -3.68 -23.10
C LEU A 70 14.77 -3.22 -24.09
N GLY A 71 14.44 -3.16 -25.40
CA GLY A 71 15.36 -2.68 -26.42
C GLY A 71 15.81 -1.25 -26.15
N THR A 72 14.87 -0.34 -25.88
CA THR A 72 15.17 1.06 -25.57
C THR A 72 15.98 1.20 -24.29
N CYS A 73 15.70 0.39 -23.27
CA CYS A 73 16.49 0.38 -22.02
C CYS A 73 17.95 0.00 -22.29
N LEU A 74 18.18 -1.08 -23.05
CA LEU A 74 19.52 -1.52 -23.42
C LEU A 74 20.26 -0.48 -24.26
N ASP A 75 19.61 0.09 -25.27
CA ASP A 75 20.20 1.10 -26.16
C ASP A 75 20.61 2.38 -25.42
N ARG A 76 19.86 2.76 -24.38
CA ARG A 76 20.12 3.96 -23.57
C ARG A 76 20.91 3.69 -22.28
N GLY A 77 21.25 2.43 -22.01
CA GLY A 77 21.93 2.03 -20.78
C GLY A 77 21.08 2.16 -19.51
N ILE A 78 19.74 2.20 -19.65
CA ILE A 78 18.81 2.27 -18.53
C ILE A 78 18.77 0.89 -17.84
N LYS A 79 19.07 0.83 -16.55
CA LYS A 79 18.93 -0.39 -15.74
C LYS A 79 17.47 -0.62 -15.36
N VAL A 80 17.07 -1.89 -15.26
CA VAL A 80 15.69 -2.25 -14.87
C VAL A 80 15.74 -3.06 -13.57
N VAL A 81 14.96 -2.63 -12.58
CA VAL A 81 14.89 -3.27 -11.26
C VAL A 81 13.43 -3.48 -10.86
N ALA A 82 13.02 -4.70 -10.56
CA ALA A 82 11.63 -4.98 -10.18
C ALA A 82 11.52 -6.16 -9.21
N ASN A 83 10.56 -6.08 -8.28
CA ASN A 83 10.19 -7.21 -7.41
C ASN A 83 9.17 -8.17 -8.08
N ALA A 84 8.97 -8.03 -9.39
CA ALA A 84 8.01 -8.80 -10.18
C ALA A 84 8.22 -10.34 -10.13
N GLY A 85 9.34 -10.81 -9.60
CA GLY A 85 9.65 -12.24 -9.44
C GLY A 85 8.72 -12.97 -8.47
N GLY A 86 8.19 -12.26 -7.48
CA GLY A 86 7.20 -12.80 -6.56
C GLY A 86 7.64 -14.10 -5.90
N LEU A 87 6.95 -15.20 -6.18
CA LEU A 87 7.25 -16.55 -5.67
C LEU A 87 8.22 -17.35 -6.57
N ASN A 88 8.63 -16.81 -7.70
CA ASN A 88 9.49 -17.49 -8.67
C ASN A 88 10.38 -16.52 -9.44
N PRO A 89 11.31 -15.83 -8.78
CA PRO A 89 12.22 -14.90 -9.45
C PRO A 89 13.11 -15.59 -10.51
N ALA A 90 13.53 -16.82 -10.28
CA ALA A 90 14.29 -17.61 -11.25
C ALA A 90 13.48 -17.88 -12.53
N GLY A 91 12.20 -18.23 -12.39
CA GLY A 91 11.29 -18.44 -13.54
C GLY A 91 11.08 -17.14 -14.33
N LEU A 92 10.92 -16.01 -13.65
CA LEU A 92 10.83 -14.72 -14.34
C LEU A 92 12.12 -14.35 -15.06
N ALA A 93 13.29 -14.59 -14.44
CA ALA A 93 14.58 -14.34 -15.08
C ALA A 93 14.76 -15.20 -16.34
N ALA A 94 14.35 -16.47 -16.31
CA ALA A 94 14.36 -17.34 -17.49
C ALA A 94 13.43 -16.80 -18.59
N ALA A 95 12.19 -16.42 -18.25
CA ALA A 95 11.24 -15.86 -19.21
C ALA A 95 11.74 -14.54 -19.83
N LEU A 96 12.45 -13.71 -19.06
CA LEU A 96 13.07 -12.47 -19.59
C LEU A 96 14.22 -12.75 -20.55
N ARG A 97 15.04 -13.78 -20.29
CA ARG A 97 16.10 -14.21 -21.24
C ARG A 97 15.50 -14.73 -22.55
N GLU A 98 14.41 -15.51 -22.47
CA GLU A 98 13.67 -15.97 -23.65
C GLU A 98 13.05 -14.79 -24.41
N LEU A 99 12.44 -13.83 -23.70
CA LEU A 99 11.92 -12.61 -24.29
C LEU A 99 13.02 -11.81 -25.01
N SER A 100 14.15 -11.60 -24.35
CA SER A 100 15.32 -10.92 -24.91
C SER A 100 15.79 -11.58 -26.21
N ALA A 101 15.95 -12.91 -26.19
CA ALA A 101 16.34 -13.66 -27.39
C ALA A 101 15.29 -13.55 -28.51
N ARG A 102 14.00 -13.65 -28.21
CA ARG A 102 12.90 -13.48 -29.17
C ARG A 102 12.91 -12.11 -29.84
N LEU A 103 13.29 -11.08 -29.10
CA LEU A 103 13.43 -9.71 -29.59
C LEU A 103 14.77 -9.44 -30.32
N GLY A 104 15.65 -10.44 -30.42
CA GLY A 104 16.98 -10.29 -31.00
C GLY A 104 17.94 -9.46 -30.14
N LEU A 105 17.69 -9.40 -28.83
CA LEU A 105 18.46 -8.64 -27.85
C LEU A 105 19.34 -9.58 -26.99
N THR A 106 20.31 -8.98 -26.31
CA THR A 106 21.16 -9.70 -25.33
C THR A 106 21.17 -8.93 -24.03
N ALA A 107 20.17 -9.19 -23.17
CA ALA A 107 20.08 -8.61 -21.84
C ALA A 107 20.75 -9.48 -20.79
N ARG A 108 21.54 -8.89 -19.91
CA ARG A 108 22.13 -9.54 -18.74
C ARG A 108 21.11 -9.50 -17.60
N VAL A 109 20.41 -10.63 -17.40
CA VAL A 109 19.34 -10.75 -16.40
C VAL A 109 19.84 -11.48 -15.16
N ALA A 110 19.87 -10.80 -14.03
CA ALA A 110 20.16 -11.37 -12.71
C ALA A 110 18.87 -11.47 -11.87
N HIS A 111 18.88 -12.35 -10.86
CA HIS A 111 17.77 -12.41 -9.92
C HIS A 111 18.24 -12.65 -8.48
N VAL A 112 17.38 -12.27 -7.52
CA VAL A 112 17.63 -12.40 -6.09
C VAL A 112 16.67 -13.42 -5.50
N GLU A 113 17.21 -14.32 -4.68
CA GLU A 113 16.50 -15.40 -3.98
C GLU A 113 16.77 -15.35 -2.47
N GLY A 114 16.00 -16.13 -1.69
CA GLY A 114 16.19 -16.33 -0.26
C GLY A 114 15.08 -15.80 0.61
N ASP A 115 14.06 -15.18 0.02
CA ASP A 115 12.89 -14.67 0.73
C ASP A 115 11.85 -15.75 1.08
N ASP A 116 11.81 -16.86 0.35
CA ASP A 116 10.82 -17.94 0.51
C ASP A 116 11.10 -18.82 1.73
N LEU A 117 10.21 -18.75 2.72
CA LEU A 117 10.27 -19.48 3.99
C LEU A 117 9.33 -20.68 4.07
N ARG A 118 8.66 -21.08 2.98
CA ARG A 118 7.75 -22.24 3.00
C ARG A 118 8.43 -23.53 3.45
N GLY A 119 9.72 -23.68 3.20
CA GLY A 119 10.55 -24.79 3.69
C GLY A 119 11.15 -24.59 5.09
N GLY A 120 11.05 -23.40 5.66
CA GLY A 120 11.70 -22.98 6.92
C GLY A 120 10.76 -22.38 7.97
N LEU A 121 9.49 -22.78 8.00
CA LEU A 121 8.47 -22.19 8.88
C LEU A 121 8.81 -22.26 10.37
N HIS A 122 9.65 -23.21 10.79
CA HIS A 122 10.09 -23.35 12.18
C HIS A 122 10.96 -22.18 12.68
N ALA A 123 11.55 -21.40 11.78
CA ALA A 123 12.36 -20.23 12.12
C ALA A 123 11.53 -18.96 12.34
N ILE A 124 10.23 -18.99 12.06
CA ILE A 124 9.33 -17.83 12.09
C ILE A 124 8.84 -17.58 13.52
N THR A 125 8.77 -16.30 13.90
CA THR A 125 8.28 -15.83 15.20
C THR A 125 7.14 -14.80 15.00
N PRO A 126 5.97 -14.94 15.68
CA PRO A 126 5.60 -16.06 16.56
C PRO A 126 5.50 -17.38 15.80
N PRO A 127 5.60 -18.55 16.49
CA PRO A 127 5.50 -19.86 15.85
C PRO A 127 4.20 -20.00 15.04
N VAL A 128 4.33 -20.53 13.83
CA VAL A 128 3.22 -20.64 12.87
C VAL A 128 2.21 -21.73 13.28
N GLY A 129 2.60 -22.69 14.14
CA GLY A 129 1.77 -23.81 14.56
C GLY A 129 1.44 -24.74 13.39
N ASP A 130 0.18 -25.19 13.32
CA ASP A 130 -0.30 -26.10 12.26
C ASP A 130 -0.72 -25.40 10.97
N ILE A 131 -0.48 -24.09 10.86
CA ILE A 131 -0.83 -23.28 9.68
C ILE A 131 0.00 -23.78 8.48
N LYS A 132 -0.68 -23.92 7.34
CA LYS A 132 -0.07 -24.25 6.05
C LYS A 132 -0.15 -23.04 5.11
N PRO A 133 0.79 -22.10 5.20
CA PRO A 133 0.75 -20.92 4.37
C PRO A 133 0.96 -21.29 2.89
N VAL A 134 0.24 -20.61 2.02
CA VAL A 134 0.43 -20.71 0.56
C VAL A 134 1.60 -19.83 0.10
N SER A 135 1.94 -18.82 0.88
CA SER A 135 3.17 -18.05 0.75
C SER A 135 3.70 -17.65 2.14
N ALA A 136 5.01 -17.63 2.28
CA ALA A 136 5.72 -17.19 3.47
C ALA A 136 7.02 -16.54 3.00
N ASN A 137 7.07 -15.21 2.96
CA ASN A 137 8.18 -14.49 2.36
C ASN A 137 8.74 -13.45 3.33
N ALA A 138 10.05 -13.49 3.54
CA ALA A 138 10.78 -12.44 4.24
C ALA A 138 10.93 -11.21 3.34
N TYR A 139 10.87 -10.04 3.93
CA TYR A 139 11.17 -8.79 3.25
C TYR A 139 12.69 -8.60 3.25
N LEU A 140 13.33 -8.99 2.15
CA LEU A 140 14.78 -8.79 1.97
C LEU A 140 15.09 -7.30 1.71
N GLY A 141 16.37 -6.96 1.82
CA GLY A 141 16.87 -5.61 1.56
C GLY A 141 17.42 -5.42 0.14
N ALA A 142 18.07 -4.29 -0.02
CA ALA A 142 18.56 -3.77 -1.30
C ALA A 142 19.88 -4.39 -1.77
N TRP A 143 20.64 -5.05 -0.89
CA TRP A 143 22.04 -5.41 -1.20
C TRP A 143 22.18 -6.45 -2.32
N GLY A 144 21.22 -7.36 -2.49
CA GLY A 144 21.18 -8.26 -3.65
C GLY A 144 21.02 -7.49 -4.96
N ILE A 145 20.20 -6.43 -4.98
CA ILE A 145 20.01 -5.54 -6.13
C ILE A 145 21.31 -4.77 -6.41
N THR A 146 21.92 -4.21 -5.36
CA THR A 146 23.19 -3.45 -5.45
C THR A 146 24.30 -4.30 -6.08
N GLU A 147 24.50 -5.52 -5.59
CA GLU A 147 25.55 -6.42 -6.11
C GLU A 147 25.24 -6.90 -7.54
N ALA A 148 23.96 -7.16 -7.88
CA ALA A 148 23.58 -7.49 -9.24
C ALA A 148 23.92 -6.36 -10.24
N LEU A 149 23.69 -5.12 -9.85
CA LEU A 149 24.05 -3.96 -10.68
C LEU A 149 25.57 -3.76 -10.75
N ARG A 150 26.31 -4.02 -9.66
CA ARG A 150 27.79 -4.01 -9.62
C ARG A 150 28.39 -5.07 -10.54
N SER A 151 27.78 -6.25 -10.62
CA SER A 151 28.20 -7.32 -11.55
C SER A 151 27.85 -6.98 -13.01
N GLY A 152 27.13 -5.89 -13.24
CA GLY A 152 26.78 -5.35 -14.55
C GLY A 152 25.49 -5.87 -15.14
N ALA A 153 24.55 -6.37 -14.33
CA ALA A 153 23.22 -6.73 -14.81
C ALA A 153 22.53 -5.53 -15.51
N ASP A 154 21.72 -5.83 -16.53
CA ASP A 154 20.86 -4.87 -17.21
C ASP A 154 19.46 -4.90 -16.60
N VAL A 155 19.02 -6.11 -16.19
CA VAL A 155 17.74 -6.35 -15.54
C VAL A 155 17.97 -7.14 -14.26
N VAL A 156 17.42 -6.65 -13.15
CA VAL A 156 17.44 -7.33 -11.84
C VAL A 156 16.00 -7.59 -11.40
N VAL A 157 15.66 -8.84 -11.19
CA VAL A 157 14.34 -9.22 -10.66
C VAL A 157 14.49 -9.90 -9.30
N THR A 158 13.59 -9.59 -8.39
CA THR A 158 13.61 -10.15 -7.03
C THR A 158 12.31 -10.85 -6.69
N GLY A 159 12.33 -11.68 -5.65
CA GLY A 159 11.17 -12.06 -4.88
C GLY A 159 10.72 -10.90 -3.99
N ARG A 160 10.27 -11.20 -2.76
CA ARG A 160 9.84 -10.15 -1.82
C ARG A 160 11.04 -9.40 -1.23
N VAL A 161 11.16 -8.16 -1.59
CA VAL A 161 12.01 -7.16 -0.94
C VAL A 161 11.12 -6.07 -0.35
N THR A 162 11.62 -5.21 0.53
CA THR A 162 10.90 -3.97 0.85
C THR A 162 10.82 -3.09 -0.39
N ASP A 163 9.72 -2.41 -0.54
CA ASP A 163 9.40 -1.66 -1.77
C ASP A 163 10.43 -0.56 -2.01
N ALA A 164 10.87 0.14 -0.95
CA ALA A 164 11.95 1.12 -0.99
C ALA A 164 13.31 0.55 -1.46
N SER A 165 13.55 -0.76 -1.32
CA SER A 165 14.79 -1.41 -1.78
C SER A 165 15.00 -1.29 -3.29
N LEU A 166 13.91 -1.11 -4.05
CA LEU A 166 13.95 -0.87 -5.51
C LEU A 166 14.59 0.49 -5.86
N VAL A 167 14.69 1.40 -4.90
CA VAL A 167 15.39 2.69 -5.04
C VAL A 167 16.72 2.69 -4.30
N VAL A 168 16.76 2.14 -3.08
CA VAL A 168 17.99 2.05 -2.27
C VAL A 168 19.07 1.27 -2.99
N GLY A 169 18.73 0.12 -3.61
CA GLY A 169 19.69 -0.71 -4.33
C GLY A 169 20.39 0.00 -5.49
N PRO A 170 19.66 0.58 -6.43
CA PRO A 170 20.24 1.41 -7.50
C PRO A 170 21.03 2.61 -7.00
N ALA A 171 20.55 3.32 -5.96
CA ALA A 171 21.26 4.47 -5.41
C ALA A 171 22.59 4.04 -4.75
N ALA A 172 22.59 2.96 -3.97
CA ALA A 172 23.79 2.42 -3.33
C ALA A 172 24.82 1.93 -4.38
N TRP A 173 24.36 1.33 -5.48
CA TRP A 173 25.19 0.97 -6.62
C TRP A 173 25.80 2.22 -7.29
N TRP A 174 24.99 3.20 -7.64
CA TRP A 174 25.41 4.40 -8.38
C TRP A 174 26.43 5.22 -7.62
N HIS A 175 26.20 5.41 -6.33
CA HIS A 175 27.03 6.23 -5.46
C HIS A 175 28.08 5.42 -4.68
N SER A 176 28.17 4.10 -4.89
CA SER A 176 29.12 3.22 -4.20
C SER A 176 29.01 3.29 -2.67
N TRP A 177 27.79 3.34 -2.14
CA TRP A 177 27.56 3.37 -0.68
C TRP A 177 27.93 2.03 -0.01
N ALA A 178 28.29 2.13 1.26
CA ALA A 178 28.51 1.00 2.16
C ALA A 178 27.26 0.71 3.01
N PRO A 179 27.16 -0.50 3.61
CA PRO A 179 26.05 -0.84 4.50
C PRO A 179 25.91 0.05 5.74
N GLU A 180 26.96 0.74 6.13
CA GLU A 180 26.99 1.64 7.29
C GLU A 180 26.67 3.11 6.94
N ASP A 181 26.40 3.42 5.69
CA ASP A 181 26.00 4.76 5.23
C ASP A 181 24.53 5.06 5.57
N TRP A 182 24.12 4.86 6.83
CA TRP A 182 22.71 4.81 7.24
C TRP A 182 21.89 6.05 6.89
N ASP A 183 22.45 7.26 7.04
CA ASP A 183 21.73 8.49 6.66
C ASP A 183 21.43 8.52 5.16
N ARG A 184 22.37 8.06 4.33
CA ARG A 184 22.21 8.00 2.87
C ARG A 184 21.19 6.92 2.46
N LEU A 185 21.29 5.74 3.05
CA LEU A 185 20.35 4.63 2.83
C LEU A 185 18.93 5.02 3.25
N ALA A 186 18.79 5.68 4.42
CA ALA A 186 17.50 6.16 4.90
C ALA A 186 16.90 7.23 3.98
N GLY A 187 17.71 8.16 3.48
CA GLY A 187 17.27 9.19 2.55
C GLY A 187 16.77 8.61 1.22
N ALA A 188 17.52 7.67 0.64
CA ALA A 188 17.08 6.94 -0.55
C ALA A 188 15.84 6.08 -0.29
N GLY A 189 15.75 5.45 0.89
CA GLY A 189 14.58 4.70 1.32
C GLY A 189 13.33 5.55 1.36
N VAL A 190 13.40 6.73 1.96
CA VAL A 190 12.28 7.70 1.97
C VAL A 190 11.88 8.12 0.56
N GLY A 191 12.86 8.36 -0.35
CA GLY A 191 12.56 8.60 -1.76
C GLY A 191 11.84 7.42 -2.42
N GLY A 192 12.23 6.20 -2.07
CA GLY A 192 11.60 4.95 -2.49
C GLY A 192 10.16 4.82 -2.01
N ASP A 193 9.93 5.03 -0.70
CA ASP A 193 8.60 4.99 -0.08
C ASP A 193 7.63 6.01 -0.74
N VAL A 194 8.15 7.14 -1.23
CA VAL A 194 7.32 8.13 -1.94
C VAL A 194 6.93 7.64 -3.33
N ILE A 195 7.85 7.02 -4.09
CA ILE A 195 7.57 6.69 -5.49
C ILE A 195 7.04 5.26 -5.71
N GLU A 196 7.11 4.36 -4.73
CA GLU A 196 6.72 2.96 -4.86
C GLU A 196 5.29 2.77 -5.38
N CYS A 197 4.36 3.56 -4.85
CA CYS A 197 2.94 3.53 -5.23
C CYS A 197 2.61 4.31 -6.52
N GLY A 198 3.61 4.60 -7.37
CA GLY A 198 3.43 5.22 -8.67
C GLY A 198 2.74 6.58 -8.62
N PRO A 199 1.65 6.77 -9.38
CA PRO A 199 0.99 8.08 -9.54
C PRO A 199 0.44 8.71 -8.27
N GLN A 200 0.42 8.02 -7.14
CA GLN A 200 0.01 8.61 -5.87
C GLN A 200 0.95 9.78 -5.45
N ALA A 201 2.25 9.66 -5.72
CA ALA A 201 3.21 10.73 -5.48
C ALA A 201 3.00 11.95 -6.39
N THR A 202 2.31 11.76 -7.49
CA THR A 202 2.06 12.78 -8.52
C THR A 202 0.61 13.25 -8.59
N GLY A 203 -0.13 13.11 -7.48
CA GLY A 203 -1.48 13.65 -7.31
C GLY A 203 -2.60 12.62 -7.36
N GLY A 204 -2.31 11.35 -7.64
CA GLY A 204 -3.28 10.29 -7.47
C GLY A 204 -3.70 10.16 -6.00
N ASN A 205 -5.00 10.01 -5.73
CA ASN A 205 -5.54 9.89 -4.37
C ASN A 205 -5.23 11.09 -3.43
N TYR A 206 -4.94 12.26 -3.99
CA TYR A 206 -4.60 13.45 -3.23
C TYR A 206 -5.86 14.15 -2.70
N ALA A 207 -5.82 14.53 -1.42
CA ALA A 207 -6.97 15.07 -0.69
C ALA A 207 -7.48 16.43 -1.20
N PHE A 208 -6.58 17.28 -1.73
CA PHE A 208 -6.94 18.60 -2.24
C PHE A 208 -7.04 18.59 -3.77
N LEU A 209 -8.14 18.04 -4.26
CA LEU A 209 -8.37 17.85 -5.70
C LEU A 209 -8.29 19.15 -6.52
N ASP A 210 -8.65 20.28 -5.92
CA ASP A 210 -8.67 21.58 -6.61
C ASP A 210 -7.26 22.13 -6.86
N GLU A 211 -6.25 21.65 -6.17
CA GLU A 211 -4.85 21.99 -6.44
C GLU A 211 -4.31 21.31 -7.71
N ILE A 212 -4.96 20.24 -8.17
CA ILE A 212 -4.57 19.51 -9.38
C ILE A 212 -5.23 20.20 -10.58
N THR A 213 -4.49 21.06 -11.25
CA THR A 213 -4.96 21.81 -12.43
C THR A 213 -4.99 20.95 -13.68
N ASP A 214 -3.98 20.09 -13.87
CA ASP A 214 -3.93 19.12 -14.96
C ASP A 214 -4.44 17.75 -14.47
N ARG A 215 -5.72 17.48 -14.72
CA ARG A 215 -6.43 16.26 -14.28
C ARG A 215 -6.35 15.10 -15.28
N ARG A 216 -5.50 15.18 -16.28
CA ARG A 216 -5.16 14.01 -17.11
C ARG A 216 -4.53 12.94 -16.23
N TYR A 217 -4.40 11.74 -16.78
CA TYR A 217 -3.74 10.65 -16.04
C TYR A 217 -2.37 11.13 -15.51
N PRO A 218 -2.10 11.03 -14.20
CA PRO A 218 -0.86 11.53 -13.63
C PRO A 218 0.36 10.81 -14.20
N GLY A 219 1.41 11.56 -14.50
CA GLY A 219 2.70 10.98 -14.86
C GLY A 219 3.27 10.18 -13.69
N PHE A 220 3.93 9.07 -14.00
CA PHE A 220 4.61 8.28 -12.96
C PHE A 220 5.78 9.08 -12.35
N PRO A 221 6.10 8.87 -11.06
CA PRO A 221 7.12 9.65 -10.36
C PRO A 221 8.54 9.22 -10.70
N ILE A 222 9.46 10.16 -10.52
CA ILE A 222 10.91 9.98 -10.60
C ILE A 222 11.52 10.47 -9.28
N ALA A 223 12.40 9.66 -8.67
CA ALA A 223 13.27 10.09 -7.59
C ALA A 223 14.68 10.37 -8.16
N GLU A 224 15.14 11.59 -8.01
CA GLU A 224 16.52 11.98 -8.31
C GLU A 224 17.32 11.92 -7.01
N VAL A 225 18.05 10.83 -6.79
CA VAL A 225 18.76 10.56 -5.53
C VAL A 225 20.21 11.04 -5.62
N ALA A 226 20.60 11.95 -4.73
CA ALA A 226 21.93 12.51 -4.64
C ALA A 226 22.88 11.64 -3.79
N GLU A 227 24.19 11.91 -3.87
CA GLU A 227 25.24 11.18 -3.15
C GLU A 227 25.09 11.22 -1.62
N ASP A 228 24.50 12.28 -1.09
CA ASP A 228 24.25 12.44 0.35
C ASP A 228 22.94 11.77 0.83
N GLY A 229 22.23 11.09 -0.07
CA GLY A 229 20.94 10.43 0.19
C GLY A 229 19.74 11.36 0.07
N SER A 230 19.91 12.67 -0.08
CA SER A 230 18.78 13.56 -0.38
C SER A 230 18.20 13.23 -1.75
N SER A 231 16.92 13.51 -1.95
CA SER A 231 16.25 13.24 -3.22
C SER A 231 15.35 14.38 -3.66
N VAL A 232 15.08 14.43 -4.95
CA VAL A 232 14.04 15.30 -5.54
C VAL A 232 13.00 14.43 -6.20
N ILE A 233 11.76 14.54 -5.74
CA ILE A 233 10.63 13.88 -6.37
C ILE A 233 10.11 14.76 -7.50
N THR A 234 9.95 14.17 -8.67
CA THR A 234 9.47 14.88 -9.87
C THR A 234 8.71 13.92 -10.80
N LYS A 235 8.32 14.39 -11.97
CA LYS A 235 7.72 13.62 -13.07
C LYS A 235 8.18 14.18 -14.41
N HIS A 236 7.97 13.43 -15.49
CA HIS A 236 8.29 13.95 -16.82
C HIS A 236 7.44 15.18 -17.18
N PRO A 237 8.02 16.17 -17.87
CA PRO A 237 7.28 17.33 -18.35
C PRO A 237 6.13 16.91 -19.28
N GLY A 238 5.04 17.70 -19.28
CA GLY A 238 3.88 17.46 -20.16
C GLY A 238 2.95 16.32 -19.73
N THR A 239 3.25 15.60 -18.63
CA THR A 239 2.36 14.62 -18.04
C THR A 239 1.38 15.28 -17.07
N GLY A 240 0.20 14.66 -16.86
CA GLY A 240 -0.81 15.15 -15.90
C GLY A 240 -0.36 15.03 -14.44
N GLY A 241 -1.20 15.52 -13.55
CA GLY A 241 -0.99 15.44 -12.10
C GLY A 241 -0.16 16.59 -11.53
N LEU A 242 0.19 16.46 -10.25
CA LEU A 242 0.86 17.48 -9.44
C LEU A 242 1.92 16.83 -8.55
N VAL A 243 3.13 17.36 -8.54
CA VAL A 243 4.13 17.06 -7.50
C VAL A 243 4.31 18.29 -6.63
N SER A 244 3.87 18.20 -5.38
CA SER A 244 3.95 19.27 -4.39
C SER A 244 4.36 18.73 -3.03
N VAL A 245 4.75 19.63 -2.13
CA VAL A 245 4.98 19.24 -0.73
C VAL A 245 3.77 18.48 -0.17
N GLY A 246 2.55 18.87 -0.54
CA GLY A 246 1.32 18.19 -0.11
C GLY A 246 1.21 16.76 -0.63
N THR A 247 1.47 16.51 -1.93
CA THR A 247 1.39 15.15 -2.50
C THR A 247 2.48 14.23 -1.94
N VAL A 248 3.68 14.75 -1.72
CA VAL A 248 4.77 14.01 -1.08
C VAL A 248 4.47 13.73 0.39
N THR A 249 3.95 14.71 1.14
CA THR A 249 3.52 14.51 2.54
C THR A 249 2.42 13.43 2.62
N ALA A 250 1.44 13.47 1.73
CA ALA A 250 0.37 12.46 1.69
C ALA A 250 0.95 11.04 1.53
N GLN A 251 1.95 10.87 0.66
CA GLN A 251 2.57 9.57 0.45
C GLN A 251 3.45 9.14 1.63
N LEU A 252 4.19 10.06 2.26
CA LEU A 252 4.97 9.77 3.48
C LEU A 252 4.11 9.37 4.68
N LEU A 253 2.83 9.73 4.69
CA LEU A 253 1.87 9.37 5.75
C LEU A 253 1.07 8.11 5.41
N TYR A 254 1.35 7.48 4.28
CA TYR A 254 0.64 6.31 3.81
C TYR A 254 1.36 5.03 4.28
N GLU A 255 0.59 4.10 4.88
CA GLU A 255 1.09 2.79 5.36
C GLU A 255 2.22 2.84 6.41
N ILE A 256 2.34 3.94 7.16
CA ILE A 256 3.30 4.04 8.26
C ILE A 256 2.67 3.79 9.63
N ALA A 257 3.49 3.46 10.62
CA ALA A 257 3.12 3.38 12.03
C ALA A 257 3.91 4.41 12.83
N GLU A 258 4.96 4.00 13.51
CA GLU A 258 5.84 4.85 14.30
C GLU A 258 6.74 5.72 13.39
N PRO A 259 7.24 6.87 13.91
CA PRO A 259 8.19 7.70 13.18
C PRO A 259 9.50 7.01 12.80
N ALA A 260 9.93 6.00 13.57
CA ALA A 260 11.07 5.14 13.23
C ALA A 260 10.58 4.02 12.30
N TYR A 261 10.79 4.18 11.01
CA TYR A 261 10.37 3.22 9.99
C TYR A 261 11.42 2.11 9.83
N LEU A 262 11.03 0.88 10.22
CA LEU A 262 11.94 -0.26 10.26
C LEU A 262 12.09 -0.89 8.87
N GLY A 263 13.26 -0.75 8.29
CA GLY A 263 13.63 -1.42 7.04
C GLY A 263 14.70 -2.51 7.24
N PRO A 264 14.90 -3.40 6.26
CA PRO A 264 15.94 -4.43 6.29
C PRO A 264 17.35 -3.86 6.10
N ASP A 265 17.49 -2.70 5.48
CA ASP A 265 18.77 -2.07 5.20
C ASP A 265 19.12 -0.98 6.23
N VAL A 266 18.10 -0.32 6.77
CA VAL A 266 18.22 0.84 7.65
C VAL A 266 16.90 1.09 8.37
N VAL A 267 16.94 1.67 9.56
CA VAL A 267 15.79 2.33 10.19
C VAL A 267 15.78 3.78 9.75
N ALA A 268 14.74 4.21 9.04
CA ALA A 268 14.59 5.60 8.62
C ALA A 268 13.77 6.39 9.65
N HIS A 269 14.29 7.54 10.10
CA HIS A 269 13.64 8.41 11.07
C HIS A 269 12.81 9.49 10.34
N PHE A 270 11.52 9.22 10.15
CA PHE A 270 10.59 10.10 9.43
C PHE A 270 10.39 11.46 10.09
N ASP A 271 10.59 11.53 11.39
CA ASP A 271 10.55 12.75 12.20
C ASP A 271 11.75 13.69 11.94
N THR A 272 12.73 13.28 11.12
CA THR A 272 13.87 14.11 10.70
C THR A 272 13.74 14.68 9.28
N ILE A 273 12.81 14.18 8.49
CA ILE A 273 12.60 14.55 7.09
C ILE A 273 12.31 16.05 6.96
N ARG A 274 12.87 16.67 5.95
CA ARG A 274 12.56 18.04 5.53
C ARG A 274 12.11 18.05 4.09
N LEU A 275 11.00 18.72 3.83
CA LEU A 275 10.44 18.89 2.50
C LEU A 275 10.55 20.35 2.06
N ALA A 276 10.90 20.58 0.81
CA ALA A 276 10.93 21.90 0.21
C ALA A 276 10.49 21.84 -1.25
N GLN A 277 9.55 22.72 -1.63
CA GLN A 277 9.23 22.94 -3.03
C GLN A 277 10.39 23.68 -3.67
N GLN A 278 11.09 23.05 -4.60
CA GLN A 278 12.21 23.67 -5.32
C GLN A 278 11.77 24.42 -6.56
N ASP A 279 10.80 23.83 -7.29
CA ASP A 279 10.26 24.36 -8.53
C ASP A 279 8.90 23.69 -8.79
N GLU A 280 8.22 24.06 -9.87
CA GLU A 280 6.99 23.39 -10.30
C GLU A 280 7.27 21.89 -10.51
N HIS A 281 6.45 21.06 -9.87
CA HIS A 281 6.60 19.59 -9.88
C HIS A 281 7.98 19.08 -9.44
N ARG A 282 8.66 19.79 -8.53
CA ARG A 282 9.94 19.37 -7.97
C ARG A 282 9.98 19.60 -6.46
N VAL A 283 9.98 18.51 -5.69
CA VAL A 283 10.01 18.56 -4.22
C VAL A 283 11.27 17.90 -3.70
N ALA A 284 12.08 18.67 -2.98
CA ALA A 284 13.27 18.15 -2.30
C ALA A 284 12.89 17.46 -0.99
N ILE A 285 13.48 16.29 -0.76
CA ILE A 285 13.48 15.54 0.49
C ILE A 285 14.91 15.52 1.02
N SER A 286 15.11 15.96 2.25
CA SER A 286 16.45 16.05 2.86
C SER A 286 16.41 15.88 4.37
N GLY A 287 17.57 15.76 4.99
CA GLY A 287 17.73 15.73 6.45
C GLY A 287 17.35 14.39 7.10
N THR A 288 16.95 13.40 6.33
CA THR A 288 16.61 12.07 6.83
C THR A 288 17.79 11.47 7.57
N LYS A 289 17.54 10.99 8.78
CA LYS A 289 18.52 10.26 9.59
C LYS A 289 18.23 8.77 9.53
N GLY A 290 19.31 8.00 9.52
CA GLY A 290 19.26 6.54 9.57
C GLY A 290 19.93 5.99 10.82
N SER A 291 19.52 4.80 11.21
CA SER A 291 20.20 3.99 12.23
C SER A 291 20.27 2.54 11.77
N PRO A 292 21.14 1.71 12.39
CA PRO A 292 21.29 0.32 11.98
C PRO A 292 19.93 -0.42 11.93
N PRO A 293 19.72 -1.31 10.94
CA PRO A 293 18.51 -2.12 10.87
C PRO A 293 18.45 -3.14 12.02
N PRO A 294 17.25 -3.66 12.35
CA PRO A 294 17.11 -4.73 13.33
C PRO A 294 17.74 -6.04 12.86
N ASP A 295 18.00 -6.96 13.79
CA ASP A 295 18.51 -8.31 13.54
C ASP A 295 17.45 -9.29 13.00
N THR A 296 16.21 -8.82 12.86
CA THR A 296 15.08 -9.57 12.33
C THR A 296 14.54 -8.94 11.05
N LEU A 297 13.93 -9.77 10.22
CA LEU A 297 13.20 -9.35 9.03
C LEU A 297 11.70 -9.59 9.22
N LYS A 298 10.86 -8.70 8.69
CA LYS A 298 9.42 -8.92 8.58
C LYS A 298 9.16 -10.09 7.65
N VAL A 299 8.14 -10.89 7.97
CA VAL A 299 7.65 -11.99 7.13
C VAL A 299 6.16 -11.78 6.85
N ALA A 300 5.78 -11.90 5.59
CA ALA A 300 4.39 -11.96 5.18
C ALA A 300 3.98 -13.42 5.00
N LEU A 301 3.02 -13.86 5.81
CA LEU A 301 2.39 -15.17 5.69
C LEU A 301 1.00 -15.01 5.10
N ASN A 302 0.68 -15.77 4.06
CA ASN A 302 -0.66 -15.86 3.53
C ASN A 302 -1.16 -17.30 3.60
N GLU A 303 -2.35 -17.48 4.14
CA GLU A 303 -3.08 -18.75 4.15
C GLU A 303 -4.43 -18.62 3.47
N VAL A 304 -5.00 -19.73 3.03
CA VAL A 304 -6.40 -19.75 2.55
C VAL A 304 -7.30 -19.83 3.77
N GLY A 305 -8.08 -18.76 4.00
CA GLY A 305 -9.01 -18.67 5.14
C GLY A 305 -10.32 -19.41 4.92
N GLY A 306 -10.61 -19.85 3.70
CA GLY A 306 -11.87 -20.44 3.31
C GLY A 306 -12.48 -19.76 2.09
N PHE A 307 -13.80 -19.75 2.02
CA PHE A 307 -14.56 -19.17 0.93
C PHE A 307 -15.57 -18.16 1.45
N ARG A 308 -15.85 -17.14 0.66
CA ARG A 308 -16.87 -16.14 0.96
C ARG A 308 -17.74 -15.85 -0.24
N ASN A 309 -18.94 -15.35 0.04
CA ASN A 309 -19.82 -14.76 -0.95
C ASN A 309 -20.54 -13.55 -0.36
N THR A 310 -20.89 -12.61 -1.20
CA THR A 310 -21.59 -11.38 -0.81
C THR A 310 -22.72 -11.11 -1.77
N MET A 311 -23.91 -10.87 -1.24
CA MET A 311 -25.07 -10.40 -1.99
C MET A 311 -25.57 -9.10 -1.37
N THR A 312 -26.07 -8.20 -2.21
CA THR A 312 -26.64 -6.92 -1.77
C THR A 312 -28.07 -6.80 -2.26
N MET A 313 -29.01 -6.78 -1.33
CA MET A 313 -30.42 -6.49 -1.57
C MET A 313 -30.64 -4.98 -1.48
N VAL A 314 -31.45 -4.44 -2.38
CA VAL A 314 -31.75 -3.00 -2.42
C VAL A 314 -33.12 -2.77 -1.80
N LEU A 315 -33.16 -1.85 -0.83
CA LEU A 315 -34.38 -1.44 -0.15
C LEU A 315 -34.72 -0.01 -0.56
N THR A 316 -35.93 0.22 -1.04
CA THR A 316 -36.33 1.52 -1.58
C THR A 316 -37.48 2.12 -0.78
N GLY A 317 -37.40 3.42 -0.51
CA GLY A 317 -38.51 4.23 -0.01
C GLY A 317 -38.76 4.05 1.49
N LEU A 318 -39.96 3.68 1.87
CA LEU A 318 -40.39 3.63 3.27
C LEU A 318 -39.92 2.36 3.99
N ASP A 319 -39.89 2.43 5.32
CA ASP A 319 -39.70 1.27 6.23
C ASP A 319 -38.40 0.50 6.00
N ILE A 320 -37.32 1.21 5.70
CA ILE A 320 -36.01 0.62 5.35
C ILE A 320 -35.53 -0.38 6.42
N GLU A 321 -35.54 0.02 7.70
CA GLU A 321 -35.11 -0.87 8.81
C GLU A 321 -36.01 -2.10 8.94
N ALA A 322 -37.32 -1.95 8.81
CA ALA A 322 -38.25 -3.06 8.91
C ALA A 322 -38.09 -4.03 7.73
N LYS A 323 -37.91 -3.51 6.51
CA LYS A 323 -37.58 -4.32 5.32
C LYS A 323 -36.26 -5.06 5.48
N ALA A 324 -35.24 -4.41 6.02
CA ALA A 324 -33.96 -5.04 6.26
C ALA A 324 -34.06 -6.19 7.27
N ALA A 325 -34.72 -5.97 8.40
CA ALA A 325 -34.96 -7.00 9.42
C ALA A 325 -35.76 -8.17 8.87
N PHE A 326 -36.81 -7.89 8.07
CA PHE A 326 -37.64 -8.91 7.44
C PHE A 326 -36.85 -9.75 6.43
N ALA A 327 -36.08 -9.09 5.56
CA ALA A 327 -35.24 -9.80 4.58
C ALA A 327 -34.17 -10.66 5.25
N GLU A 328 -33.52 -10.14 6.29
CA GLU A 328 -32.51 -10.87 7.05
C GLU A 328 -33.09 -12.10 7.72
N GLN A 329 -34.25 -11.99 8.39
CA GLN A 329 -34.93 -13.11 9.02
C GLN A 329 -35.26 -14.18 7.98
N GLN A 330 -35.95 -13.82 6.88
CA GLN A 330 -36.31 -14.76 5.83
C GLN A 330 -35.09 -15.46 5.22
N LEU A 331 -34.02 -14.71 4.95
CA LEU A 331 -32.81 -15.28 4.39
C LEU A 331 -32.20 -16.34 5.29
N PHE A 332 -32.06 -16.07 6.58
CA PHE A 332 -31.48 -17.06 7.49
C PHE A 332 -32.43 -18.19 7.86
N ASP A 333 -33.75 -17.99 7.76
CA ASP A 333 -34.73 -19.09 7.83
C ASP A 333 -34.54 -20.09 6.66
N VAL A 334 -34.31 -19.58 5.44
CA VAL A 334 -34.00 -20.40 4.25
C VAL A 334 -32.65 -21.09 4.36
N LEU A 335 -31.63 -20.40 4.90
CA LEU A 335 -30.23 -20.88 4.97
C LEU A 335 -29.97 -21.79 6.18
N GLY A 336 -30.93 -22.00 7.07
CA GLY A 336 -30.76 -22.84 8.27
C GLY A 336 -30.12 -22.12 9.46
N GLY A 337 -30.15 -20.80 9.47
CA GLY A 337 -29.64 -19.95 10.55
C GLY A 337 -28.30 -19.33 10.26
N ARG A 338 -27.91 -18.31 11.06
CA ARG A 338 -26.58 -17.69 10.98
C ARG A 338 -25.46 -18.67 11.36
N ASP A 339 -25.74 -19.55 12.32
CA ASP A 339 -24.78 -20.55 12.83
C ASP A 339 -24.46 -21.66 11.80
N ALA A 340 -25.13 -21.67 10.65
CA ALA A 340 -24.78 -22.54 9.52
C ALA A 340 -23.46 -22.15 8.85
N PHE A 341 -22.93 -20.96 9.14
CA PHE A 341 -21.71 -20.39 8.57
C PHE A 341 -20.69 -20.08 9.66
N ASP A 342 -19.41 -20.14 9.30
CA ASP A 342 -18.31 -19.76 10.20
C ASP A 342 -18.34 -18.26 10.55
N GLU A 343 -18.71 -17.41 9.59
CA GLU A 343 -18.84 -15.96 9.79
C GLU A 343 -20.01 -15.40 8.95
N VAL A 344 -20.79 -14.53 9.56
CA VAL A 344 -21.86 -13.78 8.90
C VAL A 344 -21.72 -12.29 9.22
N ASP A 345 -21.62 -11.46 8.19
CA ASP A 345 -21.63 -10.00 8.30
C ASP A 345 -22.83 -9.42 7.56
N VAL A 346 -23.71 -8.75 8.30
CA VAL A 346 -24.90 -8.07 7.76
C VAL A 346 -24.77 -6.58 8.01
N ARG A 347 -24.81 -5.79 6.93
CA ARG A 347 -24.69 -4.33 7.00
C ARG A 347 -25.84 -3.66 6.28
N LEU A 348 -26.59 -2.84 7.01
CA LEU A 348 -27.53 -1.90 6.42
C LEU A 348 -26.80 -0.58 6.11
N LEU A 349 -26.55 -0.32 4.83
CA LEU A 349 -25.89 0.87 4.35
C LEU A 349 -26.95 1.88 3.92
N ARG A 350 -27.07 2.97 4.68
CA ARG A 350 -28.08 4.01 4.51
C ARG A 350 -27.52 5.12 3.58
N PHE A 351 -27.99 5.11 2.32
CA PHE A 351 -27.72 6.15 1.33
C PHE A 351 -28.98 6.92 0.97
N ASP A 352 -30.13 6.43 1.41
CA ASP A 352 -31.45 6.93 1.12
C ASP A 352 -31.65 8.36 1.64
N VAL A 353 -32.23 9.19 0.80
CA VAL A 353 -32.62 10.57 1.11
C VAL A 353 -34.14 10.63 1.20
N SER A 354 -34.64 11.34 2.22
CA SER A 354 -36.08 11.57 2.38
C SER A 354 -36.61 12.45 1.23
N ASP A 355 -37.75 12.07 0.65
CA ASP A 355 -38.38 12.75 -0.50
C ASP A 355 -37.39 12.92 -1.67
N ALA A 356 -36.71 11.83 -1.99
CA ALA A 356 -35.66 11.81 -2.99
C ALA A 356 -36.16 12.14 -4.40
N PRO A 357 -35.41 12.93 -5.19
CA PRO A 357 -35.81 13.30 -6.55
C PRO A 357 -35.70 12.17 -7.57
N THR A 358 -34.99 11.08 -7.24
CA THR A 358 -34.87 9.88 -8.08
C THR A 358 -35.04 8.62 -7.26
N ASN A 359 -35.41 7.53 -7.94
CA ASN A 359 -35.56 6.21 -7.33
C ASN A 359 -34.25 5.73 -6.66
N GLU A 360 -33.13 5.96 -7.32
CA GLU A 360 -31.80 5.54 -6.84
C GLU A 360 -31.41 6.25 -5.54
N GLN A 361 -31.77 7.52 -5.40
CA GLN A 361 -31.50 8.30 -4.19
C GLN A 361 -32.40 7.93 -3.01
N ALA A 362 -33.48 7.17 -3.26
CA ALA A 362 -34.36 6.64 -2.23
C ALA A 362 -33.93 5.25 -1.73
N CYS A 363 -32.76 4.75 -2.15
CA CYS A 363 -32.33 3.39 -1.89
C CYS A 363 -31.32 3.28 -0.76
N ALA A 364 -31.48 2.23 0.06
CA ALA A 364 -30.50 1.70 0.99
C ALA A 364 -30.07 0.29 0.56
N HIS A 365 -28.92 -0.18 1.02
CA HIS A 365 -28.39 -1.49 0.69
C HIS A 365 -28.31 -2.37 1.94
N LEU A 366 -28.92 -3.55 1.90
CA LEU A 366 -28.67 -4.62 2.85
C LEU A 366 -27.63 -5.56 2.25
N ARG A 367 -26.39 -5.40 2.70
CA ARG A 367 -25.27 -6.20 2.25
C ARG A 367 -25.04 -7.36 3.21
N VAL A 368 -25.12 -8.58 2.69
CA VAL A 368 -24.89 -9.81 3.46
C VAL A 368 -23.68 -10.52 2.91
N THR A 369 -22.70 -10.78 3.78
CA THR A 369 -21.51 -11.56 3.47
C THR A 369 -21.48 -12.78 4.38
N VAL A 370 -21.24 -13.95 3.80
CA VAL A 370 -21.06 -15.21 4.52
C VAL A 370 -19.69 -15.79 4.21
N LYS A 371 -19.06 -16.42 5.21
CA LYS A 371 -17.80 -17.15 5.08
C LYS A 371 -17.94 -18.55 5.66
N ASP A 372 -17.29 -19.52 5.02
CA ASP A 372 -17.21 -20.90 5.51
C ASP A 372 -16.04 -21.62 4.84
N ALA A 373 -15.52 -22.65 5.49
CA ALA A 373 -14.53 -23.54 4.90
C ALA A 373 -15.09 -24.36 3.73
N ASP A 374 -16.40 -24.66 3.75
CA ASP A 374 -17.08 -25.39 2.67
C ASP A 374 -17.61 -24.43 1.59
N PRO A 375 -17.02 -24.42 0.36
CA PRO A 375 -17.46 -23.55 -0.74
C PRO A 375 -18.91 -23.76 -1.15
N ARG A 376 -19.48 -24.97 -0.92
CA ARG A 376 -20.86 -25.28 -1.30
C ARG A 376 -21.87 -24.48 -0.49
N LYS A 377 -21.59 -24.24 0.80
CA LYS A 377 -22.46 -23.44 1.68
C LYS A 377 -22.53 -21.98 1.23
N VAL A 378 -21.39 -21.38 0.91
CA VAL A 378 -21.28 -19.95 0.57
C VAL A 378 -21.48 -19.68 -0.93
N GLY A 379 -21.46 -20.71 -1.77
CA GLY A 379 -21.69 -20.60 -3.21
C GLY A 379 -23.15 -20.41 -3.58
N ARG A 380 -23.63 -21.26 -4.47
CA ARG A 380 -25.02 -21.22 -4.98
C ARG A 380 -26.06 -21.48 -3.90
N ALA A 381 -25.75 -22.19 -2.84
CA ALA A 381 -26.69 -22.37 -1.72
C ALA A 381 -27.04 -21.01 -1.09
N PHE A 382 -26.02 -20.16 -0.82
CA PHE A 382 -26.25 -18.82 -0.28
C PHE A 382 -26.93 -17.90 -1.29
N SER A 383 -26.35 -17.72 -2.50
CA SER A 383 -26.90 -16.77 -3.46
C SER A 383 -28.28 -17.20 -4.00
N GLY A 384 -28.52 -18.50 -4.07
CA GLY A 384 -29.86 -19.06 -4.36
C GLY A 384 -30.88 -18.75 -3.27
N GLY A 385 -30.49 -18.88 -1.98
CA GLY A 385 -31.32 -18.51 -0.84
C GLY A 385 -31.76 -17.04 -0.86
N VAL A 386 -30.85 -16.12 -1.29
CA VAL A 386 -31.25 -14.72 -1.50
C VAL A 386 -32.31 -14.59 -2.60
N MET A 387 -32.24 -15.40 -3.64
CA MET A 387 -33.25 -15.35 -4.73
C MET A 387 -34.56 -16.02 -4.36
N GLU A 388 -34.56 -16.98 -3.45
CA GLU A 388 -35.80 -17.64 -2.97
C GLU A 388 -36.76 -16.67 -2.29
N ILE A 389 -36.25 -15.62 -1.65
CA ILE A 389 -37.08 -14.61 -1.00
C ILE A 389 -37.56 -13.50 -1.95
N ALA A 390 -37.19 -13.53 -3.24
CA ALA A 390 -37.52 -12.47 -4.18
C ALA A 390 -39.01 -12.18 -4.33
N LEU A 391 -39.85 -13.22 -4.26
CA LEU A 391 -41.31 -13.08 -4.36
C LEU A 391 -42.02 -13.16 -2.99
N ALA A 392 -41.33 -13.59 -1.96
CA ALA A 392 -41.85 -13.71 -0.60
C ALA A 392 -41.44 -12.56 0.32
N GLY A 393 -40.46 -11.74 -0.11
CA GLY A 393 -39.84 -10.68 0.67
C GLY A 393 -40.63 -9.37 0.67
N PHE A 394 -39.88 -8.29 0.82
CA PHE A 394 -40.40 -6.93 0.92
C PHE A 394 -40.77 -6.34 -0.45
N ALA A 395 -41.64 -5.33 -0.44
CA ALA A 395 -42.05 -4.62 -1.67
C ALA A 395 -40.85 -3.90 -2.30
N GLY A 396 -40.64 -4.09 -3.61
CA GLY A 396 -39.54 -3.51 -4.36
C GLY A 396 -38.23 -4.31 -4.29
N PHE A 397 -38.30 -5.59 -3.89
CA PHE A 397 -37.10 -6.45 -3.84
C PHE A 397 -36.35 -6.48 -5.17
N HIS A 398 -35.08 -6.17 -5.12
CA HIS A 398 -34.11 -6.43 -6.19
C HIS A 398 -32.69 -6.48 -5.60
N THR A 399 -31.75 -6.94 -6.40
CA THR A 399 -30.34 -7.07 -6.00
C THR A 399 -29.46 -6.22 -6.94
N THR A 400 -28.28 -5.82 -6.45
CA THR A 400 -27.32 -5.04 -7.27
C THR A 400 -26.70 -5.86 -8.37
N THR A 401 -26.61 -7.18 -8.21
CA THR A 401 -25.98 -8.13 -9.15
C THR A 401 -26.79 -9.41 -9.24
N PRO A 402 -26.64 -10.16 -10.33
CA PRO A 402 -27.12 -11.55 -10.38
C PRO A 402 -26.51 -12.40 -9.27
N PRO A 403 -27.08 -13.60 -8.96
CA PRO A 403 -26.52 -14.52 -7.99
C PRO A 403 -25.04 -14.81 -8.24
N SER A 404 -24.20 -14.50 -7.26
CA SER A 404 -22.75 -14.66 -7.32
C SER A 404 -22.33 -16.07 -6.90
N SER A 405 -21.11 -16.43 -7.28
CA SER A 405 -20.42 -17.63 -6.81
C SER A 405 -19.47 -17.30 -5.66
N GLU A 406 -19.07 -18.34 -4.96
CA GLU A 406 -18.07 -18.25 -3.90
C GLU A 406 -16.70 -17.80 -4.45
N THR A 407 -15.95 -17.12 -3.59
CA THR A 407 -14.55 -16.76 -3.85
C THR A 407 -13.70 -17.14 -2.65
N ALA A 408 -12.56 -17.78 -2.90
CA ALA A 408 -11.62 -18.05 -1.84
C ALA A 408 -11.01 -16.72 -1.34
N PHE A 409 -10.91 -16.55 -0.02
CA PHE A 409 -10.23 -15.42 0.60
C PHE A 409 -8.95 -15.85 1.31
N GLY A 410 -8.03 -14.90 1.48
CA GLY A 410 -6.78 -15.12 2.21
C GLY A 410 -6.82 -14.49 3.59
N ILE A 411 -6.04 -15.05 4.49
CA ILE A 411 -5.71 -14.45 5.79
C ILE A 411 -4.23 -14.06 5.75
N TYR A 412 -3.95 -12.82 6.10
CA TYR A 412 -2.61 -12.29 6.20
C TYR A 412 -2.14 -12.30 7.66
N ARG A 413 -0.94 -12.83 7.90
CA ARG A 413 -0.31 -12.84 9.22
C ARG A 413 1.08 -12.24 9.15
N PRO A 414 1.31 -11.09 9.79
CA PRO A 414 2.65 -10.56 9.95
C PRO A 414 3.44 -11.41 10.95
N ALA A 415 4.69 -11.68 10.63
CA ALA A 415 5.62 -12.41 11.48
C ALA A 415 7.04 -11.87 11.29
N TYR A 416 8.00 -12.48 11.96
CA TYR A 416 9.41 -12.11 11.89
C TYR A 416 10.28 -13.35 11.80
N VAL A 417 11.49 -13.18 11.28
CA VAL A 417 12.54 -14.21 11.21
C VAL A 417 13.89 -13.57 11.53
N ALA A 418 14.74 -14.27 12.27
CA ALA A 418 16.11 -13.83 12.45
C ALA A 418 16.84 -13.83 11.09
N ARG A 419 17.65 -12.82 10.80
CA ARG A 419 18.44 -12.74 9.55
C ARG A 419 19.30 -13.98 9.36
N SER A 420 19.94 -14.44 10.41
CA SER A 420 20.80 -15.63 10.41
C SER A 420 20.10 -16.94 10.04
N ALA A 421 18.78 -16.97 9.98
CA ALA A 421 17.99 -18.11 9.55
C ALA A 421 17.72 -18.14 8.03
N LEU A 422 18.16 -17.12 7.31
CA LEU A 422 17.99 -16.97 5.86
C LEU A 422 19.36 -16.94 5.16
N THR A 423 19.34 -17.30 3.88
CA THR A 423 20.48 -17.06 2.98
C THR A 423 19.99 -16.19 1.83
N HIS A 424 20.41 -14.94 1.84
CA HIS A 424 20.14 -13.98 0.77
C HIS A 424 21.11 -14.27 -0.39
N VAL A 425 20.61 -14.58 -1.57
CA VAL A 425 21.42 -15.05 -2.70
C VAL A 425 21.15 -14.22 -3.94
N LEU A 426 22.21 -13.69 -4.54
CA LEU A 426 22.21 -13.20 -5.92
C LEU A 426 22.56 -14.35 -6.86
N VAL A 427 21.81 -14.51 -7.93
CA VAL A 427 22.15 -15.34 -9.07
C VAL A 427 22.41 -14.42 -10.26
N ASP A 428 23.67 -14.34 -10.67
CA ASP A 428 24.12 -13.48 -11.76
C ASP A 428 23.59 -13.91 -13.13
N ALA A 429 23.81 -13.07 -14.12
CA ALA A 429 23.38 -13.32 -15.50
C ALA A 429 23.99 -14.60 -16.11
N ASP A 430 25.17 -15.00 -15.66
CA ASP A 430 25.85 -16.24 -16.07
C ASP A 430 25.46 -17.47 -15.24
N GLY A 431 24.60 -17.30 -14.23
CA GLY A 431 24.16 -18.34 -13.32
C GLY A 431 25.03 -18.54 -12.09
N THR A 432 26.09 -17.77 -11.91
CA THR A 432 26.92 -17.79 -10.70
C THR A 432 26.12 -17.33 -9.48
N ARG A 433 26.26 -18.06 -8.38
CA ARG A 433 25.54 -17.77 -7.14
C ARG A 433 26.47 -17.10 -6.13
N HIS A 434 26.01 -15.99 -5.57
CA HIS A 434 26.72 -15.22 -4.55
C HIS A 434 25.83 -15.06 -3.32
N GLU A 435 26.36 -15.44 -2.17
CA GLU A 435 25.71 -15.13 -0.90
C GLU A 435 25.91 -13.65 -0.57
N ILE A 436 24.82 -12.97 -0.24
CA ILE A 436 24.84 -11.55 0.13
C ILE A 436 24.95 -11.47 1.66
N PRO A 437 26.02 -10.88 2.19
CA PRO A 437 26.18 -10.73 3.63
C PRO A 437 25.12 -9.80 4.22
N ASP A 438 24.70 -10.10 5.44
CA ASP A 438 23.82 -9.22 6.20
C ASP A 438 24.51 -7.89 6.50
N PRO A 439 23.79 -6.75 6.45
CA PRO A 439 24.31 -5.48 6.92
C PRO A 439 24.53 -5.50 8.44
N PRO A 440 25.39 -4.63 8.98
CA PRO A 440 25.52 -4.47 10.43
C PRO A 440 24.16 -4.08 11.06
N THR A 441 23.79 -4.78 12.12
CA THR A 441 22.50 -4.58 12.82
C THR A 441 22.71 -3.86 14.15
N GLY A 442 21.64 -3.26 14.69
CA GLY A 442 21.66 -2.57 15.98
C GLY A 442 20.31 -2.54 16.66
N ALA A 443 20.31 -2.09 17.91
CA ALA A 443 19.07 -1.80 18.61
C ALA A 443 18.38 -0.61 17.94
N VAL A 444 17.08 -0.73 17.72
CA VAL A 444 16.27 0.40 17.25
C VAL A 444 16.28 1.48 18.34
N PRO A 445 16.79 2.70 18.07
CA PRO A 445 16.75 3.76 19.05
C PRO A 445 15.29 4.06 19.41
N PRO A 446 14.97 4.39 20.66
CA PRO A 446 13.64 4.89 20.97
C PRO A 446 13.38 6.14 20.11
N ALA A 447 12.20 6.20 19.49
CA ALA A 447 11.76 7.38 18.76
C ALA A 447 11.85 8.60 19.69
N GLY A 448 12.69 9.55 19.37
CA GLY A 448 12.93 10.70 20.25
C GLY A 448 13.68 11.80 19.57
N ILE A 449 12.95 12.59 18.81
CA ILE A 449 13.36 13.99 18.63
C ILE A 449 12.91 14.78 19.85
N ALA A 450 13.71 15.79 20.23
CA ALA A 450 13.32 16.76 21.24
C ALA A 450 11.89 17.25 20.92
N PRO A 451 11.01 17.35 21.93
CA PRO A 451 9.65 17.79 21.69
C PRO A 451 9.67 19.11 20.93
N PRO A 452 8.89 19.24 19.86
CA PRO A 452 8.88 20.44 19.03
C PRO A 452 8.53 21.65 19.90
N ALA A 453 9.09 22.81 19.54
CA ALA A 453 8.72 24.06 20.18
C ALA A 453 7.20 24.16 20.29
N LYS A 454 6.67 24.54 21.46
CA LYS A 454 5.24 24.72 21.67
C LYS A 454 4.76 25.85 20.75
N LEU A 455 4.16 25.48 19.63
CA LEU A 455 3.48 26.43 18.75
C LEU A 455 2.22 26.92 19.46
N PRO A 456 1.89 28.23 19.38
CA PRO A 456 0.66 28.76 19.95
C PRO A 456 -0.56 28.16 19.23
N VAL A 457 -1.48 27.60 20.02
CA VAL A 457 -2.72 27.03 19.46
C VAL A 457 -3.65 28.19 19.11
N PRO A 458 -4.17 28.27 17.88
CA PRO A 458 -5.16 29.29 17.50
C PRO A 458 -6.37 29.28 18.41
N SER A 459 -6.73 30.46 18.92
CA SER A 459 -7.87 30.69 19.81
C SER A 459 -8.80 31.73 19.21
N GLY A 460 -10.02 31.84 19.76
CA GLY A 460 -11.01 32.83 19.30
C GLY A 460 -12.31 32.17 18.82
N PRO A 461 -13.17 32.89 18.09
CA PRO A 461 -14.45 32.37 17.64
C PRO A 461 -14.26 31.20 16.66
N THR A 462 -15.10 30.19 16.80
CA THR A 462 -15.12 29.02 15.92
C THR A 462 -16.27 29.09 14.93
N ARG A 463 -16.14 28.32 13.85
CA ARG A 463 -17.22 28.07 12.90
C ARG A 463 -17.27 26.58 12.61
N ARG A 464 -18.48 26.04 12.53
CA ARG A 464 -18.70 24.65 12.17
C ARG A 464 -18.43 24.47 10.68
N ALA A 465 -17.42 23.64 10.37
CA ALA A 465 -16.98 23.38 9.01
C ALA A 465 -16.41 21.94 8.90
N PRO A 466 -16.33 21.38 7.68
CA PRO A 466 -15.69 20.08 7.51
C PRO A 466 -14.18 20.17 7.82
N LEU A 467 -13.63 19.13 8.46
CA LEU A 467 -12.20 19.03 8.76
C LEU A 467 -11.31 19.24 7.53
N GLY A 468 -11.78 18.76 6.37
CA GLY A 468 -11.09 18.91 5.09
C GLY A 468 -10.89 20.35 4.61
N SER A 469 -11.54 21.34 5.25
CA SER A 469 -11.27 22.77 4.98
C SER A 469 -9.87 23.19 5.42
N VAL A 470 -9.29 22.52 6.39
CA VAL A 470 -7.98 22.88 6.99
C VAL A 470 -6.95 21.77 6.96
N LEU A 471 -7.39 20.50 6.81
CA LEU A 471 -6.49 19.35 6.86
C LEU A 471 -6.58 18.48 5.61
N GLY A 472 -5.44 18.02 5.14
CA GLY A 472 -5.33 16.87 4.26
C GLY A 472 -5.36 15.58 5.07
N ALA A 473 -5.79 14.50 4.43
CA ALA A 473 -5.73 13.16 5.00
C ALA A 473 -5.33 12.12 3.96
N ARG A 474 -4.62 11.09 4.42
CA ARG A 474 -4.31 9.89 3.67
C ARG A 474 -4.49 8.68 4.56
N SER A 475 -5.12 7.64 4.04
CA SER A 475 -5.34 6.42 4.82
C SER A 475 -5.13 5.17 3.98
N GLY A 476 -4.85 4.07 4.65
CA GLY A 476 -4.62 2.78 4.02
C GLY A 476 -4.58 1.65 5.04
N ASP A 477 -4.37 0.45 4.53
CA ASP A 477 -4.17 -0.74 5.33
C ASP A 477 -2.71 -0.88 5.78
N LYS A 478 -2.54 -1.53 6.92
CA LYS A 478 -1.26 -2.06 7.41
C LYS A 478 -1.54 -3.42 8.05
N GLY A 479 -1.58 -4.47 7.22
CA GLY A 479 -2.08 -5.78 7.64
C GLY A 479 -3.55 -5.73 8.08
N GLY A 480 -3.83 -6.14 9.33
CA GLY A 480 -5.16 -6.03 9.94
C GLY A 480 -5.51 -4.66 10.52
N ASN A 481 -4.57 -3.72 10.50
CA ASN A 481 -4.73 -2.37 11.05
C ASN A 481 -5.03 -1.36 9.94
N ALA A 482 -5.59 -0.20 10.31
CA ALA A 482 -5.72 0.94 9.44
C ALA A 482 -4.77 2.06 9.89
N ASN A 483 -4.10 2.68 8.91
CA ASN A 483 -3.31 3.89 9.09
C ASN A 483 -4.11 5.10 8.59
N LEU A 484 -4.06 6.20 9.34
CA LEU A 484 -4.66 7.48 9.00
C LEU A 484 -3.64 8.60 9.27
N GLY A 485 -3.07 9.15 8.20
CA GLY A 485 -2.25 10.35 8.25
C GLY A 485 -3.13 11.60 8.08
N LEU A 486 -2.89 12.60 8.94
CA LEU A 486 -3.54 13.91 8.89
C LEU A 486 -2.46 14.98 8.85
N TRP A 487 -2.53 15.94 7.93
CA TRP A 487 -1.54 17.02 7.88
C TRP A 487 -2.17 18.38 7.66
N ALA A 488 -1.51 19.40 8.20
CA ALA A 488 -1.87 20.80 7.99
C ALA A 488 -0.94 21.46 6.97
N ARG A 489 -1.44 22.53 6.32
CA ARG A 489 -0.67 23.31 5.34
C ARG A 489 0.34 24.26 6.01
N ASP A 490 0.05 24.67 7.25
CA ASP A 490 0.83 25.65 8.00
C ASP A 490 0.98 25.28 9.49
N ASP A 491 1.82 26.03 10.19
CA ASP A 491 2.08 25.81 11.60
C ASP A 491 0.88 26.07 12.51
N PRO A 492 0.05 27.12 12.29
CA PRO A 492 -1.17 27.30 13.06
C PRO A 492 -2.16 26.14 12.93
N GLY A 493 -2.37 25.66 11.72
CA GLY A 493 -3.22 24.48 11.46
C GLY A 493 -2.70 23.23 12.15
N TYR A 494 -1.37 23.00 12.11
CA TYR A 494 -0.76 21.88 12.82
C TYR A 494 -0.89 22.02 14.35
N ALA A 495 -0.64 23.21 14.90
CA ALA A 495 -0.78 23.45 16.35
C ALA A 495 -2.20 23.14 16.82
N TRP A 496 -3.21 23.58 16.05
CA TRP A 496 -4.60 23.27 16.33
C TRP A 496 -4.89 21.76 16.20
N ALA A 497 -4.45 21.12 15.13
CA ALA A 497 -4.68 19.68 14.91
C ALA A 497 -4.07 18.84 16.01
N ARG A 498 -2.82 19.14 16.43
CA ARG A 498 -2.13 18.45 17.50
C ARG A 498 -2.90 18.51 18.84
N ASP A 499 -3.46 19.68 19.15
CA ASP A 499 -4.25 19.88 20.38
C ASP A 499 -5.66 19.27 20.26
N TYR A 500 -6.28 19.39 19.07
CA TYR A 500 -7.65 18.93 18.82
C TYR A 500 -7.77 17.41 18.81
N PHE A 501 -6.85 16.67 18.19
CA PHE A 501 -6.94 15.24 17.99
C PHE A 501 -6.37 14.44 19.17
N SER A 502 -7.06 14.43 20.33
CA SER A 502 -6.82 13.41 21.34
C SER A 502 -7.32 12.04 20.86
N VAL A 503 -6.85 10.95 21.49
CA VAL A 503 -7.32 9.58 21.16
C VAL A 503 -8.83 9.46 21.32
N GLU A 504 -9.41 10.07 22.37
CA GLU A 504 -10.86 10.07 22.62
C GLU A 504 -11.62 10.83 21.52
N ARG A 505 -11.06 11.96 21.05
CA ARG A 505 -11.64 12.73 19.96
C ARG A 505 -11.57 11.97 18.64
N LEU A 506 -10.45 11.33 18.36
CA LEU A 506 -10.29 10.45 17.20
C LEU A 506 -11.30 9.31 17.23
N ARG A 507 -11.47 8.65 18.37
CA ARG A 507 -12.48 7.59 18.55
C ARG A 507 -13.90 8.08 18.25
N THR A 508 -14.26 9.27 18.73
CA THR A 508 -15.56 9.88 18.47
C THR A 508 -15.76 10.19 16.99
N LEU A 509 -14.73 10.70 16.30
CA LEU A 509 -14.79 11.05 14.88
C LEU A 509 -14.86 9.82 13.98
N LEU A 510 -14.13 8.77 14.32
CA LEU A 510 -14.10 7.51 13.57
C LEU A 510 -15.40 6.69 13.74
N GLY A 511 -16.18 6.98 14.78
CA GLY A 511 -17.49 6.39 14.98
C GLY A 511 -17.50 5.08 15.77
N PRO A 512 -18.68 4.43 15.88
CA PRO A 512 -18.90 3.32 16.81
C PRO A 512 -18.07 2.06 16.46
N GLU A 513 -17.68 1.88 15.21
CA GLU A 513 -16.87 0.72 14.78
C GLU A 513 -15.48 0.66 15.43
N THR A 514 -14.97 1.82 15.88
CA THR A 514 -13.67 1.91 16.57
C THR A 514 -13.76 1.97 18.08
N ALA A 515 -14.98 1.89 18.65
CA ALA A 515 -15.23 2.12 20.08
C ALA A 515 -14.38 1.23 21.00
N HIS A 516 -14.09 0.01 20.59
CA HIS A 516 -13.36 -0.98 21.38
C HIS A 516 -11.96 -1.28 20.83
N LEU A 517 -11.54 -0.61 19.74
CA LEU A 517 -10.26 -0.86 19.12
C LEU A 517 -9.17 0.00 19.76
N PRO A 518 -7.95 -0.52 19.96
CA PRO A 518 -6.82 0.30 20.34
C PRO A 518 -6.50 1.32 19.24
N ILE A 519 -6.22 2.56 19.65
CA ILE A 519 -5.81 3.64 18.76
C ILE A 519 -4.50 4.21 19.27
N GLU A 520 -3.49 4.24 18.43
CA GLU A 520 -2.22 4.91 18.66
C GLU A 520 -2.12 6.17 17.83
N ARG A 521 -1.42 7.18 18.35
CA ARG A 521 -1.25 8.47 17.71
C ARG A 521 0.19 8.91 17.85
N PHE A 522 0.79 9.23 16.71
CA PHE A 522 2.18 9.69 16.58
C PHE A 522 2.22 11.11 16.02
N GLU A 523 3.17 11.91 16.47
CA GLU A 523 3.40 13.27 15.99
C GLU A 523 4.58 13.31 15.03
N LEU A 524 4.40 14.00 13.91
CA LEU A 524 5.41 14.28 12.90
C LEU A 524 5.45 15.80 12.66
N PRO A 525 5.95 16.58 13.63
CA PRO A 525 5.90 18.05 13.57
C PRO A 525 6.69 18.63 12.39
N ASN A 526 7.74 17.97 11.96
CA ASN A 526 8.53 18.32 10.79
C ASN A 526 7.73 18.25 9.48
N LEU A 527 6.70 17.39 9.42
CA LEU A 527 5.76 17.26 8.32
C LEU A 527 4.42 17.97 8.57
N ARG A 528 4.28 18.67 9.71
CA ARG A 528 3.00 19.24 10.21
C ARG A 528 1.89 18.21 10.25
N ALA A 529 2.21 17.00 10.69
CA ALA A 529 1.34 15.84 10.55
C ALA A 529 1.17 15.06 11.85
N LEU A 530 0.07 14.33 11.87
CA LEU A 530 -0.24 13.29 12.85
C LEU A 530 -0.44 11.99 12.09
N ASN A 531 0.14 10.91 12.59
CA ASN A 531 -0.17 9.56 12.13
C ASN A 531 -0.98 8.82 13.20
N VAL A 532 -2.04 8.17 12.79
CA VAL A 532 -2.95 7.43 13.66
C VAL A 532 -3.02 6.00 13.16
N VAL A 533 -2.87 5.04 14.07
CA VAL A 533 -3.04 3.61 13.78
C VAL A 533 -4.24 3.10 14.55
N VAL A 534 -5.21 2.54 13.84
CA VAL A 534 -6.40 1.88 14.41
C VAL A 534 -6.19 0.38 14.30
N HIS A 535 -5.88 -0.24 15.43
CA HIS A 535 -5.55 -1.66 15.48
C HIS A 535 -6.80 -2.54 15.28
N GLY A 536 -6.67 -3.54 14.41
CA GLY A 536 -7.71 -4.55 14.18
C GLY A 536 -8.92 -4.07 13.38
N LEU A 537 -8.93 -2.84 12.84
CA LEU A 537 -10.07 -2.32 12.06
C LEU A 537 -10.39 -3.19 10.84
N LEU A 538 -9.39 -3.82 10.24
CA LEU A 538 -9.52 -4.63 9.03
C LEU A 538 -9.50 -6.15 9.33
N GLY A 539 -9.50 -6.54 10.62
CA GLY A 539 -9.50 -7.95 11.03
C GLY A 539 -8.23 -8.68 10.56
N ASP A 540 -8.40 -9.82 9.89
CA ASP A 540 -7.30 -10.66 9.37
C ASP A 540 -6.75 -10.16 8.03
N GLY A 541 -6.83 -8.87 7.77
CA GLY A 541 -6.27 -8.20 6.60
C GLY A 541 -7.24 -8.02 5.44
N VAL A 542 -6.78 -7.32 4.42
CA VAL A 542 -7.56 -6.84 3.27
C VAL A 542 -8.31 -7.95 2.55
N ALA A 543 -7.65 -9.10 2.32
CA ALA A 543 -8.24 -10.22 1.58
C ALA A 543 -9.35 -10.93 2.37
N SER A 544 -9.36 -10.81 3.70
CA SER A 544 -10.36 -11.39 4.61
C SER A 544 -11.48 -10.41 4.96
N SER A 545 -11.18 -9.12 5.06
CA SER A 545 -12.13 -8.12 5.55
C SER A 545 -13.47 -8.13 4.80
N THR A 546 -14.58 -8.09 5.53
CA THR A 546 -15.94 -7.98 4.99
C THR A 546 -16.39 -6.53 4.83
N ARG A 547 -15.59 -5.57 5.25
CA ARG A 547 -15.91 -4.14 5.13
C ARG A 547 -16.04 -3.73 3.66
N PRO A 548 -16.97 -2.81 3.31
CA PRO A 548 -16.99 -2.20 1.97
C PRO A 548 -15.65 -1.53 1.62
N ASP A 549 -15.05 -0.80 2.58
CA ASP A 549 -13.70 -0.24 2.50
C ASP A 549 -12.71 -1.19 3.20
N ALA A 550 -12.39 -2.30 2.54
CA ALA A 550 -11.54 -3.36 3.09
C ALA A 550 -10.09 -2.93 3.30
N GLN A 551 -9.65 -1.84 2.66
CA GLN A 551 -8.30 -1.29 2.73
C GLN A 551 -8.22 0.03 3.50
N ALA A 552 -9.31 0.49 4.12
CA ALA A 552 -9.38 1.81 4.77
C ALA A 552 -8.95 2.99 3.87
N LYS A 553 -9.09 2.84 2.52
CA LYS A 553 -8.69 3.90 1.57
C LYS A 553 -9.56 5.16 1.70
N GLY A 554 -10.85 5.00 2.01
CA GLY A 554 -11.80 6.09 2.21
C GLY A 554 -11.81 6.67 3.61
N LEU A 555 -11.10 6.08 4.58
CA LEU A 555 -11.15 6.51 5.99
C LEU A 555 -10.69 7.96 6.17
N GLY A 556 -9.64 8.38 5.46
CA GLY A 556 -9.16 9.76 5.47
C GLY A 556 -10.19 10.76 4.96
N GLU A 557 -10.85 10.45 3.85
CA GLU A 557 -11.91 11.31 3.28
C GLU A 557 -13.16 11.32 4.17
N TYR A 558 -13.49 10.20 4.81
CA TYR A 558 -14.54 10.16 5.82
C TYR A 558 -14.24 11.12 6.97
N VAL A 559 -13.03 11.09 7.54
CA VAL A 559 -12.62 12.00 8.61
C VAL A 559 -12.63 13.45 8.13
N ARG A 560 -12.14 13.74 6.93
CA ARG A 560 -12.19 15.09 6.34
C ARG A 560 -13.60 15.63 6.16
N SER A 561 -14.58 14.77 5.92
CA SER A 561 -16.00 15.18 5.79
C SER A 561 -16.67 15.52 7.12
N ARG A 562 -16.07 15.16 8.26
CA ARG A 562 -16.68 15.39 9.58
C ARG A 562 -16.75 16.87 9.90
N MET A 563 -17.96 17.31 10.29
CA MET A 563 -18.24 18.70 10.69
C MET A 563 -17.80 18.92 12.13
N VAL A 564 -16.89 19.86 12.33
CA VAL A 564 -16.36 20.22 13.65
C VAL A 564 -16.26 21.74 13.82
N ASP A 565 -16.07 22.19 15.08
CA ASP A 565 -15.86 23.61 15.37
C ASP A 565 -14.38 23.96 15.13
N ILE A 566 -14.11 24.73 14.09
CA ILE A 566 -12.77 25.15 13.65
C ILE A 566 -12.58 26.62 13.97
N PRO A 567 -11.42 27.07 14.53
CA PRO A 567 -11.10 28.48 14.68
C PRO A 567 -11.25 29.23 13.37
N GLN A 568 -11.98 30.35 13.37
CA GLN A 568 -12.24 31.11 12.14
C GLN A 568 -10.96 31.59 11.47
N SER A 569 -9.90 31.85 12.26
CA SER A 569 -8.59 32.24 11.74
C SER A 569 -7.95 31.19 10.81
N LEU A 570 -8.32 29.90 10.93
CA LEU A 570 -7.86 28.82 10.08
C LEU A 570 -8.71 28.61 8.82
N LEU A 571 -9.90 29.24 8.77
CA LEU A 571 -10.87 29.09 7.68
C LEU A 571 -10.78 30.24 6.67
N VAL A 572 -9.84 31.14 6.82
CA VAL A 572 -9.58 32.21 5.85
C VAL A 572 -8.90 31.57 4.66
N THR A 573 -9.54 31.62 3.51
CA THR A 573 -9.07 31.09 2.23
C THR A 573 -7.69 31.62 1.87
N HIS A 574 -6.75 30.71 1.65
CA HIS A 574 -5.47 30.98 0.98
C HIS A 574 -5.66 31.04 -0.53
#